data_ee4df907f7badcbe8b41d72448067e58
#
_entry.id   ee4df907f7badcbe8b41d72448067e58
#
_cell.length_a   1.000
_cell.length_b   1.000
_cell.length_c   1.000
_cell.angle_alpha   90.00
_cell.angle_beta   90.00
_cell.angle_gamma   90.00
#
_symmetry.space_group_name_H-M   'P 1'
#
loop_
_entity.id
_entity.type
_entity.pdbx_description
1 polymer ?
#
loop_
_entity_poly.entity_id
_entity_poly.type
_entity_poly.pdbx_seq_one_letter_code
_entity_poly.pdbx_strand_id
1 'polypeptide(L)'
;FRDIRQTYAGDVPAIIIRMSFSGELGYEIYCKPHYLVKLAESIEKAGEGLGFCWYGSRSLLSMRLEKQWGVWTLDYRPDFTAAESGLDAFICWGKDFIGKEAAEKEKREGTKQKLVNLTIESEEIDVSNDEAILKNEEPIGYISSGGYAHYVKKSVALGYVPIEHSKPKTKLQVEILGEIYNATVQGD
;
A
#
# COMPACT_ATOMS: atom_id res chain seq x y z
N PHE A 1 11.18 -5.58 14.72
CA PHE A 1 9.92 -5.20 14.05
C PHE A 1 8.74 -5.50 14.97
N ARG A 2 7.73 -4.62 15.01
CA ARG A 2 6.56 -4.68 15.92
C ARG A 2 6.88 -4.64 17.42
N ASP A 3 8.04 -4.10 17.81
CA ASP A 3 8.37 -3.82 19.20
C ASP A 3 7.68 -2.51 19.63
N ILE A 4 7.10 -2.49 20.83
CA ILE A 4 6.40 -1.34 21.40
C ILE A 4 7.02 -1.02 22.74
N ARG A 5 7.43 0.23 22.93
CA ARG A 5 8.03 0.69 24.18
C ARG A 5 7.44 1.98 24.67
N GLN A 6 7.10 2.03 25.95
CA GLN A 6 6.91 3.28 26.69
C GLN A 6 8.28 3.80 27.13
N THR A 7 8.65 4.98 26.64
CA THR A 7 9.97 5.57 26.89
C THR A 7 9.95 7.07 26.64
N TYR A 8 11.08 7.66 26.38
CA TYR A 8 11.22 9.06 26.02
C TYR A 8 11.83 9.18 24.61
N ALA A 9 11.29 10.13 23.85
CA ALA A 9 11.93 10.62 22.62
C ALA A 9 12.52 12.00 22.93
N GLY A 10 13.84 12.06 23.14
CA GLY A 10 14.45 13.21 23.83
C GLY A 10 13.86 13.36 25.24
N ASP A 11 13.31 14.52 25.54
CA ASP A 11 12.67 14.80 26.83
C ASP A 11 11.15 14.57 26.83
N VAL A 12 10.59 14.02 25.74
CA VAL A 12 9.16 13.84 25.56
C VAL A 12 8.73 12.43 25.93
N PRO A 13 7.84 12.24 26.92
CA PRO A 13 7.25 10.93 27.21
C PRO A 13 6.47 10.43 26.00
N ALA A 14 6.78 9.23 25.52
CA ALA A 14 6.20 8.70 24.30
C ALA A 14 6.03 7.17 24.32
N ILE A 15 5.15 6.69 23.46
CA ILE A 15 5.12 5.29 23.04
C ILE A 15 5.78 5.24 21.67
N ILE A 16 6.83 4.45 21.55
CA ILE A 16 7.56 4.26 20.30
C ILE A 16 7.29 2.86 19.78
N ILE A 17 6.84 2.77 18.54
CA ILE A 17 6.55 1.51 17.85
C ILE A 17 7.53 1.35 16.70
N ARG A 18 8.22 0.19 16.66
CA ARG A 18 9.08 -0.18 15.53
C ARG A 18 8.22 -0.70 14.38
N MET A 19 7.77 0.20 13.56
CA MET A 19 6.90 -0.07 12.42
C MET A 19 7.35 0.76 11.21
N SER A 20 7.05 0.30 10.03
CA SER A 20 7.37 1.01 8.79
C SER A 20 6.24 0.88 7.79
N PHE A 21 5.86 1.97 7.21
CA PHE A 21 4.91 2.03 6.11
C PHE A 21 5.61 2.27 4.75
N SER A 22 6.80 2.85 4.78
CA SER A 22 7.64 3.01 3.59
C SER A 22 8.46 1.77 3.21
N GLY A 23 8.47 0.73 4.07
CA GLY A 23 9.31 -0.45 3.91
C GLY A 23 10.75 -0.31 4.38
N GLU A 24 11.14 0.89 4.81
CA GLU A 24 12.47 1.18 5.35
C GLU A 24 12.50 1.08 6.88
N LEU A 25 13.64 1.39 7.50
CA LEU A 25 13.73 1.48 8.95
C LEU A 25 12.86 2.64 9.44
N GLY A 26 11.77 2.33 10.11
CA GLY A 26 10.79 3.30 10.54
C GLY A 26 10.35 3.15 11.98
N TYR A 27 9.85 4.23 12.54
CA TYR A 27 9.26 4.29 13.86
C TYR A 27 8.03 5.19 13.84
N GLU A 28 7.02 4.80 14.59
CA GLU A 28 5.89 5.65 14.92
C GLU A 28 6.05 6.12 16.37
N ILE A 29 5.90 7.41 16.61
CA ILE A 29 6.08 8.01 17.94
C ILE A 29 4.76 8.65 18.35
N TYR A 30 4.15 8.15 19.40
CA TYR A 30 2.90 8.63 19.95
C TYR A 30 3.17 9.40 21.23
N CYS A 31 2.78 10.66 21.29
CA CYS A 31 2.85 11.50 22.49
C CYS A 31 1.56 12.26 22.72
N LYS A 32 1.40 12.87 23.91
CA LYS A 32 0.27 13.75 24.17
C LYS A 32 0.36 15.01 23.29
N PRO A 33 -0.77 15.57 22.82
CA PRO A 33 -0.78 16.69 21.85
C PRO A 33 0.06 17.91 22.26
N HIS A 34 0.09 18.24 23.55
CA HIS A 34 0.88 19.39 24.04
C HIS A 34 2.41 19.19 23.98
N TYR A 35 2.89 17.97 23.66
CA TYR A 35 4.30 17.68 23.45
C TYR A 35 4.73 17.68 21.97
N LEU A 36 3.79 17.77 21.02
CA LEU A 36 4.10 17.60 19.58
C LEU A 36 5.17 18.58 19.07
N VAL A 37 5.06 19.86 19.44
CA VAL A 37 6.07 20.87 19.02
C VAL A 37 7.44 20.52 19.59
N LYS A 38 7.49 20.22 20.89
CA LYS A 38 8.74 19.83 21.56
C LYS A 38 9.36 18.55 20.96
N LEU A 39 8.52 17.59 20.59
CA LEU A 39 8.98 16.37 19.92
C LEU A 39 9.58 16.69 18.56
N ALA A 40 8.91 17.52 17.73
CA ALA A 40 9.38 17.91 16.42
C ALA A 40 10.75 18.63 16.52
N GLU A 41 10.87 19.64 17.38
CA GLU A 41 12.14 20.35 17.64
C GLU A 41 13.25 19.40 18.10
N SER A 42 12.93 18.42 18.94
CA SER A 42 13.92 17.43 19.43
C SER A 42 14.42 16.52 18.31
N ILE A 43 13.52 16.12 17.39
CA ILE A 43 13.87 15.31 16.23
C ILE A 43 14.71 16.11 15.25
N GLU A 44 14.32 17.37 14.92
CA GLU A 44 15.08 18.25 14.07
C GLU A 44 16.51 18.46 14.60
N LYS A 45 16.62 18.80 15.88
CA LYS A 45 17.93 18.98 16.53
C LYS A 45 18.78 17.71 16.49
N ALA A 46 18.19 16.55 16.72
CA ALA A 46 18.89 15.27 16.64
C ALA A 46 19.33 14.92 15.22
N GLY A 47 18.60 15.43 14.22
CA GLY A 47 18.86 15.22 12.79
C GLY A 47 19.87 16.21 12.18
N GLU A 48 20.29 17.23 12.92
CA GLU A 48 21.29 18.21 12.44
C GLU A 48 22.59 17.50 12.02
N GLY A 49 23.05 17.81 10.82
CA GLY A 49 24.24 17.19 10.22
C GLY A 49 24.06 15.74 9.73
N LEU A 50 22.88 15.15 9.90
CA LEU A 50 22.55 13.79 9.43
C LEU A 50 21.73 13.75 8.14
N GLY A 51 21.50 14.88 7.50
CA GLY A 51 20.66 14.96 6.29
C GLY A 51 19.17 14.84 6.56
N PHE A 52 18.72 15.19 7.76
CA PHE A 52 17.31 15.20 8.12
C PHE A 52 16.50 16.12 7.21
N CYS A 53 15.32 15.67 6.81
CA CYS A 53 14.33 16.49 6.11
C CYS A 53 12.91 16.05 6.44
N TRP A 54 11.99 17.00 6.48
CA TRP A 54 10.57 16.71 6.51
C TRP A 54 10.07 16.29 5.13
N TYR A 55 9.14 15.35 5.06
CA TYR A 55 8.45 14.99 3.82
C TYR A 55 6.94 14.86 4.06
N GLY A 56 6.16 15.04 3.01
CA GLY A 56 4.71 15.02 3.08
C GLY A 56 4.10 13.63 2.84
N SER A 57 2.79 13.53 3.08
CA SER A 57 2.02 12.30 2.91
C SER A 57 2.06 11.74 1.47
N ARG A 58 2.17 12.59 0.45
CA ARG A 58 2.32 12.13 -0.95
C ARG A 58 3.59 11.33 -1.15
N SER A 59 4.71 11.77 -0.60
CA SER A 59 5.97 11.02 -0.65
C SER A 59 5.86 9.69 0.07
N LEU A 60 5.18 9.67 1.23
CA LEU A 60 4.91 8.43 1.97
C LEU A 60 4.06 7.46 1.15
N LEU A 61 3.01 7.95 0.48
CA LEU A 61 2.16 7.13 -0.38
C LEU A 61 2.91 6.57 -1.59
N SER A 62 3.81 7.35 -2.21
CA SER A 62 4.69 6.85 -3.27
C SER A 62 5.62 5.73 -2.77
N MET A 63 6.29 5.94 -1.64
CA MET A 63 7.19 4.94 -1.06
C MET A 63 6.49 3.62 -0.71
N ARG A 64 5.26 3.66 -0.17
CA ARG A 64 4.53 2.43 0.16
C ARG A 64 4.10 1.65 -1.10
N LEU A 65 3.77 2.37 -2.18
CA LEU A 65 3.43 1.74 -3.47
C LEU A 65 4.61 0.95 -4.04
N GLU A 66 5.83 1.47 -3.92
CA GLU A 66 7.04 0.74 -4.32
C GLU A 66 7.25 -0.56 -3.55
N LYS A 67 6.70 -0.66 -2.33
CA LYS A 67 6.72 -1.86 -1.48
C LYS A 67 5.44 -2.69 -1.63
N GLN A 68 4.56 -2.32 -2.54
CA GLN A 68 3.29 -3.00 -2.80
C GLN A 68 2.38 -3.07 -1.56
N TRP A 69 2.49 -2.11 -0.65
CA TRP A 69 1.70 -2.09 0.58
C TRP A 69 0.40 -1.33 0.38
N GLY A 70 -0.69 -2.05 0.57
CA GLY A 70 -2.02 -1.48 0.52
C GLY A 70 -2.33 -0.64 1.74
N VAL A 71 -3.29 0.25 1.56
CA VAL A 71 -3.80 1.17 2.58
C VAL A 71 -5.27 0.87 2.85
N TRP A 72 -5.65 0.95 4.12
CA TRP A 72 -7.06 0.92 4.53
C TRP A 72 -7.84 2.02 3.82
N THR A 73 -9.09 1.74 3.48
CA THR A 73 -10.04 2.60 2.77
C THR A 73 -9.77 2.80 1.26
N LEU A 74 -8.57 2.51 0.77
CA LEU A 74 -8.27 2.53 -0.65
C LEU A 74 -8.14 1.11 -1.20
N ASP A 75 -7.10 0.39 -0.75
CA ASP A 75 -6.78 -0.95 -1.24
C ASP A 75 -7.49 -2.03 -0.44
N TYR A 76 -7.55 -1.89 0.89
CA TYR A 76 -8.21 -2.84 1.78
C TYR A 76 -9.56 -2.29 2.23
N ARG A 77 -10.62 -2.81 1.61
CA ARG A 77 -12.01 -2.38 1.83
C ARG A 77 -12.87 -3.58 2.22
N PRO A 78 -14.01 -3.35 2.90
CA PRO A 78 -14.95 -4.44 3.23
C PRO A 78 -15.56 -5.16 2.01
N ASP A 79 -15.42 -4.58 0.82
CA ASP A 79 -15.90 -5.16 -0.45
C ASP A 79 -15.08 -6.37 -0.89
N PHE A 80 -13.88 -6.53 -0.32
CA PHE A 80 -12.92 -7.57 -0.70
C PHE A 80 -12.56 -8.46 0.47
N THR A 81 -12.35 -9.73 0.16
CA THR A 81 -11.87 -10.69 1.17
C THR A 81 -10.37 -10.54 1.40
N ALA A 82 -9.88 -11.16 2.48
CA ALA A 82 -8.46 -11.21 2.77
C ALA A 82 -7.67 -11.92 1.66
N ALA A 83 -8.25 -12.97 1.05
CA ALA A 83 -7.61 -13.71 -0.04
C ALA A 83 -7.56 -12.91 -1.34
N GLU A 84 -8.64 -12.20 -1.68
CA GLU A 84 -8.65 -11.28 -2.83
C GLU A 84 -7.64 -10.15 -2.69
N SER A 85 -7.41 -9.67 -1.45
CA SER A 85 -6.46 -8.61 -1.11
C SER A 85 -5.01 -9.12 -0.93
N GLY A 86 -4.73 -10.42 -1.11
CA GLY A 86 -3.40 -11.00 -0.89
C GLY A 86 -2.98 -11.08 0.58
N LEU A 87 -3.92 -11.03 1.51
CA LEU A 87 -3.68 -11.06 2.96
C LEU A 87 -3.97 -12.43 3.60
N ASP A 88 -4.23 -13.45 2.82
CA ASP A 88 -4.56 -14.81 3.28
C ASP A 88 -3.42 -15.44 4.10
N ALA A 89 -2.16 -15.08 3.86
CA ALA A 89 -1.02 -15.50 4.66
C ALA A 89 -1.11 -15.05 6.13
N PHE A 90 -1.89 -14.02 6.44
CA PHE A 90 -2.11 -13.51 7.80
C PHE A 90 -3.27 -14.21 8.52
N ILE A 91 -4.02 -15.08 7.86
CA ILE A 91 -5.13 -15.82 8.47
C ILE A 91 -4.58 -16.96 9.32
N CYS A 92 -4.87 -16.93 10.62
CA CYS A 92 -4.51 -18.01 11.53
C CYS A 92 -5.57 -19.13 11.48
N TRP A 93 -5.37 -20.10 10.62
CA TRP A 93 -6.29 -21.23 10.41
C TRP A 93 -6.45 -22.17 11.62
N GLY A 94 -5.47 -22.18 12.54
CA GLY A 94 -5.45 -23.04 13.72
C GLY A 94 -6.36 -22.61 14.88
N LYS A 95 -7.06 -21.49 14.74
CA LYS A 95 -8.00 -20.99 15.76
C LYS A 95 -9.39 -20.73 15.15
N ASP A 96 -10.39 -20.61 16.01
CA ASP A 96 -11.72 -20.18 15.60
C ASP A 96 -11.80 -18.64 15.50
N PHE A 97 -12.52 -18.16 14.50
CA PHE A 97 -12.80 -16.73 14.28
C PHE A 97 -14.09 -16.56 13.48
N ILE A 98 -14.70 -15.38 13.60
CA ILE A 98 -15.90 -15.04 12.84
C ILE A 98 -15.56 -15.02 11.35
N GLY A 99 -16.31 -15.78 10.54
CA GLY A 99 -16.09 -15.90 9.08
C GLY A 99 -15.12 -16.99 8.66
N LYS A 100 -14.61 -17.83 9.58
CA LYS A 100 -13.68 -18.93 9.25
C LYS A 100 -14.23 -19.87 8.19
N GLU A 101 -15.49 -20.30 8.32
CA GLU A 101 -16.13 -21.21 7.35
C GLU A 101 -16.18 -20.60 5.94
N ALA A 102 -16.52 -19.32 5.83
CA ALA A 102 -16.52 -18.60 4.55
C ALA A 102 -15.11 -18.49 3.95
N ALA A 103 -14.11 -18.15 4.76
CA ALA A 103 -12.72 -18.06 4.33
C ALA A 103 -12.16 -19.45 3.90
N GLU A 104 -12.49 -20.52 4.62
CA GLU A 104 -12.11 -21.89 4.24
C GLU A 104 -12.79 -22.33 2.93
N LYS A 105 -14.04 -21.94 2.72
CA LYS A 105 -14.74 -22.18 1.45
C LYS A 105 -14.03 -21.48 0.31
N GLU A 106 -13.74 -20.18 0.45
CA GLU A 106 -13.03 -19.40 -0.57
C GLU A 106 -11.64 -19.99 -0.86
N LYS A 107 -10.91 -20.42 0.17
CA LYS A 107 -9.61 -21.09 0.00
C LYS A 107 -9.70 -22.36 -0.85
N ARG A 108 -10.80 -23.12 -0.76
CA ARG A 108 -11.01 -24.33 -1.57
C ARG A 108 -11.48 -24.02 -2.99
N GLU A 109 -12.33 -23.02 -3.15
CA GLU A 109 -12.97 -22.67 -4.44
C GLU A 109 -12.16 -21.68 -5.26
N GLY A 110 -11.24 -20.93 -4.62
CA GLY A 110 -10.50 -19.82 -5.20
C GLY A 110 -11.26 -18.51 -5.11
N THR A 111 -10.53 -17.41 -5.32
CA THR A 111 -11.08 -16.06 -5.38
C THR A 111 -11.61 -15.72 -6.77
N LYS A 112 -12.55 -14.80 -6.86
CA LYS A 112 -13.07 -14.30 -8.15
C LYS A 112 -12.19 -13.23 -8.77
N GLN A 113 -11.50 -12.47 -7.93
CA GLN A 113 -10.66 -11.34 -8.28
C GLN A 113 -9.44 -11.29 -7.37
N LYS A 114 -8.45 -10.48 -7.72
CA LYS A 114 -7.24 -10.32 -6.92
C LYS A 114 -6.72 -8.89 -7.03
N LEU A 115 -6.22 -8.37 -5.91
CA LEU A 115 -5.39 -7.16 -5.88
C LEU A 115 -4.06 -7.49 -6.54
N VAL A 116 -3.70 -6.72 -7.57
CA VAL A 116 -2.45 -6.90 -8.32
C VAL A 116 -1.64 -5.61 -8.34
N ASN A 117 -0.33 -5.77 -8.53
CA ASN A 117 0.57 -4.67 -8.80
C ASN A 117 0.70 -4.47 -10.29
N LEU A 118 0.65 -3.21 -10.71
CA LEU A 118 0.76 -2.80 -12.10
C LEU A 118 1.93 -1.83 -12.28
N THR A 119 2.70 -1.98 -13.33
CA THR A 119 3.50 -0.89 -13.88
C THR A 119 2.80 -0.36 -15.12
N ILE A 120 2.74 0.96 -15.26
CA ILE A 120 2.05 1.65 -16.33
C ILE A 120 3.07 2.40 -17.18
N GLU A 121 2.94 2.28 -18.50
CA GLU A 121 3.79 2.95 -19.48
C GLU A 121 3.31 4.37 -19.72
N SER A 122 3.41 5.22 -18.68
CA SER A 122 3.10 6.65 -18.72
C SER A 122 4.33 7.43 -18.30
N GLU A 123 4.72 8.43 -19.09
CA GLU A 123 5.87 9.30 -18.82
C GLU A 123 5.45 10.68 -18.27
N GLU A 124 4.28 11.18 -18.63
CA GLU A 124 3.84 12.55 -18.34
C GLU A 124 2.73 12.64 -17.30
N ILE A 125 2.02 11.55 -17.05
CA ILE A 125 0.84 11.50 -16.20
C ILE A 125 0.97 10.39 -15.17
N ASP A 126 0.68 10.69 -13.92
CA ASP A 126 0.59 9.69 -12.86
C ASP A 126 -0.81 9.08 -12.81
N VAL A 127 -0.84 7.76 -12.70
CA VAL A 127 -2.09 7.04 -12.41
C VAL A 127 -2.60 7.39 -11.01
N SER A 128 -3.91 7.51 -10.87
CA SER A 128 -4.60 7.79 -9.61
C SER A 128 -5.56 6.66 -9.22
N ASN A 129 -6.25 6.80 -8.10
CA ASN A 129 -7.32 5.88 -7.73
C ASN A 129 -8.57 6.07 -8.61
N ASP A 130 -9.39 5.03 -8.64
CA ASP A 130 -10.67 4.94 -9.35
C ASP A 130 -10.59 4.95 -10.89
N GLU A 131 -9.40 4.92 -11.47
CA GLU A 131 -9.19 4.78 -12.91
C GLU A 131 -9.45 3.35 -13.37
N ALA A 132 -10.01 3.21 -14.59
CA ALA A 132 -10.43 1.91 -15.13
C ALA A 132 -9.23 1.06 -15.59
N ILE A 133 -9.23 -0.21 -15.21
CA ILE A 133 -8.34 -1.22 -15.78
C ILE A 133 -9.10 -1.92 -16.91
N LEU A 134 -8.49 -1.94 -18.10
CA LEU A 134 -9.09 -2.46 -19.30
C LEU A 134 -8.38 -3.72 -19.81
N LYS A 135 -9.15 -4.58 -20.48
CA LYS A 135 -8.65 -5.67 -21.31
C LYS A 135 -9.37 -5.65 -22.66
N ASN A 136 -8.61 -5.43 -23.74
CA ASN A 136 -9.16 -5.25 -25.08
C ASN A 136 -10.21 -4.14 -25.13
N GLU A 137 -9.92 -3.00 -24.50
CA GLU A 137 -10.79 -1.82 -24.39
C GLU A 137 -12.04 -2.00 -23.52
N GLU A 138 -12.26 -3.19 -22.94
CA GLU A 138 -13.37 -3.45 -22.04
C GLU A 138 -12.94 -3.28 -20.57
N PRO A 139 -13.69 -2.57 -19.73
CA PRO A 139 -13.36 -2.39 -18.33
C PRO A 139 -13.52 -3.71 -17.55
N ILE A 140 -12.45 -4.15 -16.90
CA ILE A 140 -12.42 -5.40 -16.12
C ILE A 140 -12.17 -5.18 -14.64
N GLY A 141 -11.75 -3.99 -14.25
CA GLY A 141 -11.39 -3.68 -12.88
C GLY A 141 -11.08 -2.19 -12.71
N TYR A 142 -10.48 -1.84 -11.58
CA TYR A 142 -10.14 -0.45 -11.30
C TYR A 142 -8.87 -0.34 -10.45
N ILE A 143 -8.22 0.82 -10.50
CA ILE A 143 -7.07 1.18 -9.70
C ILE A 143 -7.54 1.58 -8.30
N SER A 144 -7.08 0.88 -7.28
CA SER A 144 -7.35 1.23 -5.89
C SER A 144 -6.41 2.31 -5.36
N SER A 145 -5.17 2.31 -5.83
CA SER A 145 -4.21 3.38 -5.56
C SER A 145 -3.08 3.37 -6.58
N GLY A 146 -2.59 4.56 -6.92
CA GLY A 146 -1.55 4.72 -7.90
C GLY A 146 -0.67 5.95 -7.64
N GLY A 147 0.43 6.03 -8.36
CA GLY A 147 1.35 7.15 -8.32
C GLY A 147 2.71 6.82 -8.94
N TYR A 148 3.60 7.81 -8.95
CA TYR A 148 4.95 7.63 -9.46
C TYR A 148 5.88 7.04 -8.40
N ALA A 149 6.56 5.96 -8.75
CA ALA A 149 7.56 5.29 -7.93
C ALA A 149 8.95 5.86 -8.25
N HIS A 150 9.43 6.77 -7.43
CA HIS A 150 10.64 7.56 -7.69
C HIS A 150 11.93 6.73 -7.72
N TYR A 151 11.99 5.65 -6.94
CA TYR A 151 13.16 4.77 -6.92
C TYR A 151 13.23 3.89 -8.18
N VAL A 152 12.12 3.28 -8.57
CA VAL A 152 12.05 2.44 -9.78
C VAL A 152 11.80 3.24 -11.06
N LYS A 153 11.52 4.54 -10.94
CA LYS A 153 11.28 5.49 -12.05
C LYS A 153 10.17 5.02 -13.00
N LYS A 154 9.04 4.64 -12.43
CA LYS A 154 7.86 4.18 -13.19
C LYS A 154 6.58 4.61 -12.51
N SER A 155 5.53 4.77 -13.29
CA SER A 155 4.18 4.85 -12.78
C SER A 155 3.76 3.44 -12.31
N VAL A 156 3.27 3.33 -11.07
CA VAL A 156 2.89 2.07 -10.43
C VAL A 156 1.52 2.20 -9.78
N ALA A 157 0.80 1.09 -9.74
CA ALA A 157 -0.52 1.06 -9.13
C ALA A 157 -0.83 -0.28 -8.45
N LEU A 158 -1.76 -0.22 -7.51
CA LEU A 158 -2.52 -1.37 -7.02
C LEU A 158 -3.92 -1.31 -7.63
N GLY A 159 -4.46 -2.45 -8.03
CA GLY A 159 -5.80 -2.52 -8.58
C GLY A 159 -6.39 -3.91 -8.51
N TYR A 160 -7.71 -3.99 -8.51
CA TYR A 160 -8.43 -5.26 -8.52
C TYR A 160 -8.79 -5.67 -9.94
N VAL A 161 -8.46 -6.91 -10.28
CA VAL A 161 -8.79 -7.53 -11.56
C VAL A 161 -9.37 -8.92 -11.37
N PRO A 162 -10.18 -9.46 -12.31
CA PRO A 162 -10.59 -10.85 -12.30
C PRO A 162 -9.39 -11.80 -12.22
N ILE A 163 -9.56 -12.91 -11.53
CA ILE A 163 -8.46 -13.84 -11.20
C ILE A 163 -7.72 -14.35 -12.44
N GLU A 164 -8.42 -14.54 -13.56
CA GLU A 164 -7.83 -14.96 -14.84
C GLU A 164 -6.84 -13.95 -15.43
N HIS A 165 -6.92 -12.68 -15.03
CA HIS A 165 -6.05 -11.60 -15.46
C HIS A 165 -4.98 -11.22 -14.43
N SER A 166 -4.94 -11.90 -13.28
CA SER A 166 -4.05 -11.55 -12.16
C SER A 166 -2.62 -12.12 -12.27
N LYS A 167 -2.33 -12.94 -13.27
CA LYS A 167 -1.01 -13.57 -13.41
C LYS A 167 0.07 -12.56 -13.75
N PRO A 168 1.29 -12.70 -13.17
CA PRO A 168 2.43 -11.86 -13.53
C PRO A 168 2.68 -11.85 -15.05
N LYS A 169 3.08 -10.69 -15.58
CA LYS A 169 3.32 -10.38 -17.00
C LYS A 169 2.05 -10.29 -17.86
N THR A 170 0.86 -10.42 -17.27
CA THR A 170 -0.38 -10.16 -18.02
C THR A 170 -0.39 -8.70 -18.50
N LYS A 171 -0.69 -8.53 -19.81
CA LYS A 171 -0.81 -7.21 -20.42
C LYS A 171 -2.24 -6.74 -20.31
N LEU A 172 -2.39 -5.56 -19.74
CA LEU A 172 -3.64 -4.83 -19.52
C LEU A 172 -3.48 -3.40 -20.04
N GLN A 173 -4.50 -2.61 -19.85
CA GLN A 173 -4.49 -1.17 -20.14
C GLN A 173 -5.11 -0.44 -18.95
N VAL A 174 -4.77 0.83 -18.79
CA VAL A 174 -5.39 1.72 -17.80
C VAL A 174 -5.81 2.99 -18.53
N GLU A 175 -7.04 3.41 -18.32
CA GLU A 175 -7.54 4.69 -18.82
C GLU A 175 -7.23 5.77 -17.77
N ILE A 176 -6.43 6.77 -18.18
CA ILE A 176 -6.04 7.89 -17.33
C ILE A 176 -6.49 9.18 -18.03
N LEU A 177 -7.42 9.92 -17.43
CA LEU A 177 -7.98 11.17 -17.99
C LEU A 177 -8.48 11.04 -19.44
N GLY A 178 -9.03 9.87 -19.81
CA GLY A 178 -9.57 9.61 -21.14
C GLY A 178 -8.55 9.09 -22.16
N GLU A 179 -7.30 8.89 -21.77
CA GLU A 179 -6.27 8.28 -22.60
C GLU A 179 -5.90 6.88 -22.10
N ILE A 180 -5.57 5.98 -23.03
CA ILE A 180 -5.28 4.57 -22.73
C ILE A 180 -3.78 4.33 -22.70
N TYR A 181 -3.29 3.82 -21.58
CA TYR A 181 -1.89 3.47 -21.35
C TYR A 181 -1.73 1.96 -21.16
N ASN A 182 -0.62 1.41 -21.69
CA ASN A 182 -0.29 0.01 -21.45
C ASN A 182 0.08 -0.20 -19.98
N ALA A 183 -0.39 -1.31 -19.44
CA ALA A 183 -0.07 -1.75 -18.08
C ALA A 183 0.38 -3.20 -18.05
N THR A 184 1.22 -3.53 -17.10
CA THR A 184 1.71 -4.92 -16.93
C THR A 184 1.60 -5.33 -15.48
N VAL A 185 0.94 -6.46 -15.24
CA VAL A 185 0.86 -7.08 -13.91
C VAL A 185 2.27 -7.52 -13.48
N GLN A 186 2.69 -7.11 -12.30
CA GLN A 186 3.96 -7.49 -11.71
C GLN A 186 3.81 -8.75 -10.85
N GLY A 187 4.93 -9.46 -10.63
CA GLY A 187 5.02 -10.54 -9.65
C GLY A 187 5.20 -9.98 -8.23
N ASP A 188 4.93 -10.82 -7.26
CA ASP A 188 5.19 -10.58 -5.83
C ASP A 188 6.68 -10.56 -5.53
#